data_d9d0cddab12be42bd446fe6bdd28f1b4
#
_entry.id   d9d0cddab12be42bd446fe6bdd28f1b4
#
_cell.length_a   1.000
_cell.length_b   1.000
_cell.length_c   1.000
_cell.angle_alpha   90.00
_cell.angle_beta   90.00
_cell.angle_gamma   90.00
#
_symmetry.space_group_name_H-M   'P 1'
#
loop_
_entity.id
_entity.type
_entity.pdbx_description
1 polymer ?
#
loop_
_entity_poly.entity_id
_entity_poly.type
_entity_poly.pdbx_seq_one_letter_code
_entity_poly.pdbx_strand_id
1 'polypeptide(L)'
;VEVAQAIAEKLGLELVVDDMGFDAALTAVQTGQSDMAMAGITVNDDRLKVMDFSDSYATGVQVVIVKEGSSIQTVDDLANAKMIGTQKGTTGYIYCSAPVEEDGYGEDHVTGYDSGALAVMALMNDQVDAVVIDNEPAKAFVEANEGLKILDTEFAVEDYAIGVDKGNTQLLDAINGALKELIADGTVQSIVGKYITAE
;
A
#
# COMPACT_ATOMS: atom_id res chain seq x y z
N VAL A 1 -4.59 -11.75 3.49
CA VAL A 1 -4.53 -13.22 3.60
C VAL A 1 -5.88 -13.86 3.26
N GLU A 2 -7.03 -13.44 3.86
CA GLU A 2 -8.33 -14.11 3.67
C GLU A 2 -8.80 -14.13 2.21
N VAL A 3 -8.59 -13.07 1.42
CA VAL A 3 -8.92 -13.06 -0.01
C VAL A 3 -8.03 -14.05 -0.79
N ALA A 4 -6.73 -14.10 -0.47
CA ALA A 4 -5.81 -15.09 -1.06
C ALA A 4 -6.24 -16.54 -0.72
N GLN A 5 -6.68 -16.78 0.51
CA GLN A 5 -7.21 -18.08 0.93
C GLN A 5 -8.45 -18.45 0.13
N ALA A 6 -9.41 -17.54 -0.04
CA ALA A 6 -10.62 -17.79 -0.82
C ALA A 6 -10.30 -18.10 -2.31
N ILE A 7 -9.31 -17.40 -2.89
CA ILE A 7 -8.84 -17.67 -4.26
C ILE A 7 -8.21 -19.07 -4.34
N ALA A 8 -7.31 -19.42 -3.41
CA ALA A 8 -6.66 -20.73 -3.40
C ALA A 8 -7.68 -21.87 -3.25
N GLU A 9 -8.65 -21.75 -2.33
CA GLU A 9 -9.74 -22.72 -2.17
C GLU A 9 -10.56 -22.88 -3.46
N LYS A 10 -10.90 -21.79 -4.12
CA LYS A 10 -11.63 -21.80 -5.39
C LYS A 10 -10.86 -22.53 -6.50
N LEU A 11 -9.55 -22.40 -6.50
CA LEU A 11 -8.66 -23.05 -7.45
C LEU A 11 -8.27 -24.50 -7.05
N GLY A 12 -8.67 -24.95 -5.85
CA GLY A 12 -8.29 -26.26 -5.32
C GLY A 12 -6.81 -26.36 -4.97
N LEU A 13 -6.19 -25.23 -4.59
CA LEU A 13 -4.76 -25.11 -4.24
C LEU A 13 -4.61 -24.89 -2.72
N GLU A 14 -3.45 -25.24 -2.20
CA GLU A 14 -3.04 -24.91 -0.83
C GLU A 14 -2.36 -23.53 -0.84
N LEU A 15 -2.79 -22.65 0.09
CA LEU A 15 -2.14 -21.35 0.30
C LEU A 15 -0.98 -21.51 1.27
N VAL A 16 0.21 -21.11 0.84
CA VAL A 16 1.37 -20.89 1.72
C VAL A 16 1.61 -19.39 1.81
N VAL A 17 1.68 -18.87 3.02
CA VAL A 17 1.89 -17.43 3.27
C VAL A 17 3.32 -17.20 3.73
N ASP A 18 4.07 -16.43 2.93
CA ASP A 18 5.40 -15.93 3.27
C ASP A 18 5.27 -14.46 3.70
N ASP A 19 5.47 -14.18 4.98
CA ASP A 19 5.44 -12.82 5.53
C ASP A 19 6.81 -12.15 5.39
N MET A 20 6.85 -11.04 4.63
CA MET A 20 8.09 -10.32 4.32
C MET A 20 7.82 -8.83 4.08
N GLY A 21 8.89 -8.02 4.04
CA GLY A 21 8.78 -6.60 3.71
C GLY A 21 8.22 -6.37 2.30
N PHE A 22 7.60 -5.20 2.07
CA PHE A 22 6.89 -4.86 0.83
C PHE A 22 7.75 -5.05 -0.42
N ASP A 23 8.96 -4.47 -0.46
CA ASP A 23 9.89 -4.62 -1.61
C ASP A 23 10.32 -6.06 -1.83
N ALA A 24 10.50 -6.82 -0.74
CA ALA A 24 10.86 -8.22 -0.81
C ALA A 24 9.72 -9.05 -1.44
N ALA A 25 8.46 -8.76 -1.11
CA ALA A 25 7.30 -9.42 -1.69
C ALA A 25 7.20 -9.21 -3.21
N LEU A 26 7.44 -7.97 -3.69
CA LEU A 26 7.49 -7.67 -5.12
C LEU A 26 8.65 -8.43 -5.81
N THR A 27 9.83 -8.44 -5.19
CA THR A 27 11.01 -9.12 -5.72
C THR A 27 10.82 -10.64 -5.74
N ALA A 28 10.17 -11.22 -4.72
CA ALA A 28 9.94 -12.67 -4.64
C ALA A 28 9.10 -13.18 -5.82
N VAL A 29 8.10 -12.42 -6.25
CA VAL A 29 7.29 -12.76 -7.43
C VAL A 29 8.10 -12.63 -8.72
N GLN A 30 8.86 -11.54 -8.90
CA GLN A 30 9.69 -11.32 -10.10
C GLN A 30 10.80 -12.36 -10.26
N THR A 31 11.23 -13.00 -9.18
CA THR A 31 12.27 -14.02 -9.16
C THR A 31 11.73 -15.46 -9.12
N GLY A 32 10.41 -15.62 -9.10
CA GLY A 32 9.75 -16.92 -9.03
C GLY A 32 9.89 -17.64 -7.68
N GLN A 33 10.23 -16.90 -6.60
CA GLN A 33 10.23 -17.43 -5.23
C GLN A 33 8.82 -17.54 -4.66
N SER A 34 7.93 -16.64 -5.06
CA SER A 34 6.52 -16.68 -4.74
C SER A 34 5.70 -16.62 -6.02
N ASP A 35 4.56 -17.31 -6.04
CA ASP A 35 3.67 -17.35 -7.21
C ASP A 35 2.92 -16.02 -7.39
N MET A 36 2.56 -15.35 -6.28
CA MET A 36 1.84 -14.08 -6.30
C MET A 36 2.24 -13.20 -5.11
N ALA A 37 2.08 -11.89 -5.25
CA ALA A 37 2.18 -10.91 -4.16
C ALA A 37 0.82 -10.24 -3.91
N MET A 38 0.44 -10.15 -2.63
CA MET A 38 -0.81 -9.55 -2.20
C MET A 38 -0.59 -8.73 -0.92
N ALA A 39 -0.26 -7.45 -1.10
CA ALA A 39 0.19 -6.54 -0.04
C ALA A 39 -0.37 -5.12 -0.20
N GLY A 40 -1.61 -4.96 -0.67
CA GLY A 40 -2.15 -3.63 -1.02
C GLY A 40 -1.32 -3.00 -2.15
N ILE A 41 -1.10 -3.74 -3.23
CA ILE A 41 -0.21 -3.30 -4.29
C ILE A 41 -1.00 -2.51 -5.33
N THR A 42 -0.70 -1.24 -5.45
CA THR A 42 -1.24 -0.37 -6.49
C THR A 42 -0.58 -0.66 -7.83
N VAL A 43 -1.39 -0.74 -8.88
CA VAL A 43 -0.91 -0.89 -10.26
C VAL A 43 -0.35 0.45 -10.75
N ASN A 44 0.87 0.44 -11.28
CA ASN A 44 1.47 1.60 -11.95
C ASN A 44 2.34 1.16 -13.13
N ASP A 45 2.73 2.12 -13.98
CA ASP A 45 3.46 1.87 -15.22
C ASP A 45 4.83 1.20 -14.98
N ASP A 46 5.52 1.51 -13.91
CA ASP A 46 6.82 0.91 -13.62
C ASP A 46 6.69 -0.55 -13.17
N ARG A 47 5.73 -0.83 -12.31
CA ARG A 47 5.42 -2.20 -11.89
C ARG A 47 4.92 -3.05 -13.06
N LEU A 48 4.11 -2.47 -13.96
CA LEU A 48 3.64 -3.15 -15.17
C LEU A 48 4.76 -3.56 -16.14
N LYS A 49 5.94 -2.95 -16.07
CA LYS A 49 7.10 -3.36 -16.87
C LYS A 49 7.67 -4.71 -16.43
N VAL A 50 7.54 -5.04 -15.14
CA VAL A 50 8.22 -6.19 -14.51
C VAL A 50 7.27 -7.22 -13.90
N MET A 51 5.98 -6.92 -13.81
CA MET A 51 4.93 -7.78 -13.26
C MET A 51 3.66 -7.66 -14.08
N ASP A 52 2.78 -8.65 -13.97
CA ASP A 52 1.39 -8.54 -14.42
C ASP A 52 0.47 -8.49 -13.19
N PHE A 53 -0.72 -7.90 -13.34
CA PHE A 53 -1.64 -7.67 -12.23
C PHE A 53 -3.03 -8.22 -12.52
N SER A 54 -3.67 -8.72 -11.47
CA SER A 54 -5.08 -9.12 -11.52
C SER A 54 -6.01 -7.91 -11.69
N ASP A 55 -7.30 -8.19 -11.88
CA ASP A 55 -8.35 -7.20 -11.62
C ASP A 55 -8.24 -6.70 -10.17
N SER A 56 -8.71 -5.47 -9.92
CA SER A 56 -8.71 -4.89 -8.57
C SER A 56 -9.61 -5.68 -7.62
N TYR A 57 -9.16 -5.89 -6.38
CA TYR A 57 -9.93 -6.55 -5.34
C TYR A 57 -10.35 -5.62 -4.20
N ALA A 58 -9.72 -4.45 -4.07
CA ALA A 58 -10.01 -3.44 -3.06
C ALA A 58 -9.50 -2.07 -3.50
N THR A 59 -10.03 -1.02 -2.89
CA THR A 59 -9.54 0.35 -3.00
C THR A 59 -8.90 0.74 -1.69
N GLY A 60 -7.74 1.36 -1.75
CA GLY A 60 -7.02 1.93 -0.61
C GLY A 60 -6.90 3.44 -0.71
N VAL A 61 -6.55 4.07 0.39
CA VAL A 61 -6.34 5.51 0.48
C VAL A 61 -5.00 5.78 1.15
N GLN A 62 -4.15 6.57 0.50
CA GLN A 62 -2.96 7.13 1.13
C GLN A 62 -3.37 8.32 1.97
N VAL A 63 -2.89 8.39 3.20
CA VAL A 63 -3.17 9.46 4.17
C VAL A 63 -1.88 10.00 4.76
N VAL A 64 -2.00 11.09 5.50
CA VAL A 64 -0.88 11.75 6.15
C VAL A 64 -1.04 11.67 7.67
N ILE A 65 -0.02 11.11 8.34
CA ILE A 65 0.10 11.14 9.79
C ILE A 65 0.99 12.32 10.19
N VAL A 66 0.55 13.10 11.16
CA VAL A 66 1.32 14.18 11.76
C VAL A 66 1.20 14.13 13.29
N LYS A 67 2.08 14.84 14.00
CA LYS A 67 1.90 15.08 15.44
C LYS A 67 0.73 16.02 15.69
N GLU A 68 0.02 15.84 16.82
CA GLU A 68 -0.91 16.83 17.31
C GLU A 68 -0.20 18.18 17.47
N GLY A 69 -0.87 19.27 17.04
CA GLY A 69 -0.27 20.61 17.05
C GLY A 69 0.73 20.91 15.93
N SER A 70 0.94 19.98 14.98
CA SER A 70 1.71 20.24 13.75
C SER A 70 1.16 21.45 12.99
N SER A 71 2.03 22.18 12.31
CA SER A 71 1.62 23.23 11.36
C SER A 71 1.06 22.68 10.04
N ILE A 72 1.30 21.39 9.76
CA ILE A 72 0.75 20.68 8.61
C ILE A 72 -0.67 20.23 9.00
N GLN A 73 -1.70 20.84 8.37
CA GLN A 73 -3.10 20.57 8.68
C GLN A 73 -3.86 19.96 7.50
N THR A 74 -3.35 20.10 6.29
CA THR A 74 -3.90 19.55 5.05
C THR A 74 -2.79 18.93 4.22
N VAL A 75 -3.14 18.15 3.19
CA VAL A 75 -2.18 17.59 2.22
C VAL A 75 -1.37 18.69 1.53
N ASP A 76 -2.01 19.83 1.21
CA ASP A 76 -1.32 20.97 0.56
C ASP A 76 -0.19 21.55 1.43
N ASP A 77 -0.31 21.44 2.76
CA ASP A 77 0.74 21.91 3.68
C ASP A 77 2.00 21.05 3.66
N LEU A 78 1.97 19.84 3.07
CA LEU A 78 3.14 18.97 2.93
C LEU A 78 4.28 19.65 2.15
N ALA A 79 3.96 20.59 1.27
CA ALA A 79 4.96 21.42 0.58
C ALA A 79 5.81 22.25 1.54
N ASN A 80 5.35 22.46 2.79
CA ASN A 80 6.09 23.19 3.84
C ASN A 80 6.86 22.24 4.79
N ALA A 81 6.70 20.92 4.64
CA ALA A 81 7.46 19.95 5.41
C ALA A 81 8.94 20.02 5.05
N LYS A 82 9.81 19.94 6.06
CA LYS A 82 11.26 19.83 5.84
C LYS A 82 11.62 18.44 5.39
N MET A 83 10.94 17.43 5.94
CA MET A 83 11.15 16.03 5.65
C MET A 83 9.86 15.25 5.79
N ILE A 84 9.52 14.46 4.77
CA ILE A 84 8.39 13.53 4.75
C ILE A 84 8.93 12.10 4.89
N GLY A 85 8.36 11.34 5.81
CA GLY A 85 8.65 9.91 5.98
C GLY A 85 7.69 9.05 5.17
N THR A 86 8.20 8.02 4.52
CA THR A 86 7.39 7.04 3.78
C THR A 86 8.01 5.65 3.92
N GLN A 87 7.30 4.61 3.49
CA GLN A 87 7.90 3.29 3.33
C GLN A 87 8.49 3.15 1.93
N LYS A 88 9.73 2.65 1.81
CA LYS A 88 10.39 2.39 0.52
C LYS A 88 9.54 1.50 -0.38
N GLY A 89 9.61 1.75 -1.68
CA GLY A 89 8.96 0.95 -2.72
C GLY A 89 7.44 1.13 -2.82
N THR A 90 6.79 1.80 -1.86
CA THR A 90 5.35 2.08 -1.90
C THR A 90 5.04 3.27 -2.82
N THR A 91 3.77 3.40 -3.19
CA THR A 91 3.29 4.57 -3.96
C THR A 91 3.41 5.86 -3.18
N GLY A 92 3.24 5.84 -1.85
CA GLY A 92 3.51 7.00 -1.00
C GLY A 92 4.94 7.52 -1.14
N TYR A 93 5.95 6.62 -1.24
CA TYR A 93 7.32 7.03 -1.53
C TYR A 93 7.44 7.61 -2.95
N ILE A 94 6.91 6.90 -3.97
CA ILE A 94 7.00 7.29 -5.37
C ILE A 94 6.39 8.68 -5.59
N TYR A 95 5.19 8.93 -5.07
CA TYR A 95 4.50 10.20 -5.24
C TYR A 95 5.21 11.34 -4.50
N CYS A 96 5.62 11.11 -3.24
CA CYS A 96 6.28 12.16 -2.47
C CYS A 96 7.66 12.51 -3.04
N SER A 97 8.45 11.52 -3.48
CA SER A 97 9.81 11.74 -3.98
C SER A 97 9.88 12.21 -5.45
N ALA A 98 8.77 12.19 -6.17
CA ALA A 98 8.68 12.71 -7.52
C ALA A 98 9.15 14.18 -7.58
N PRO A 99 9.65 14.64 -8.74
CA PRO A 99 10.01 16.06 -8.93
C PRO A 99 8.82 16.99 -8.66
N VAL A 100 9.11 18.20 -8.20
CA VAL A 100 8.06 19.21 -7.91
C VAL A 100 7.24 19.54 -9.18
N GLU A 101 7.86 19.48 -10.35
CA GLU A 101 7.20 19.66 -11.66
C GLU A 101 6.20 18.53 -11.99
N GLU A 102 6.26 17.41 -11.27
CA GLU A 102 5.38 16.24 -11.38
C GLU A 102 4.50 16.07 -10.12
N ASP A 103 4.19 17.17 -9.45
CA ASP A 103 3.37 17.24 -8.23
C ASP A 103 3.96 16.49 -7.01
N GLY A 104 5.24 16.13 -7.03
CA GLY A 104 5.97 15.60 -5.88
C GLY A 104 6.62 16.70 -5.04
N TYR A 105 7.39 16.27 -4.04
CA TYR A 105 8.12 17.19 -3.14
C TYR A 105 9.62 17.15 -3.37
N GLY A 106 10.11 16.24 -4.22
CA GLY A 106 11.52 16.02 -4.52
C GLY A 106 12.18 15.03 -3.55
N GLU A 107 13.11 14.24 -4.07
CA GLU A 107 13.79 13.17 -3.33
C GLU A 107 14.53 13.67 -2.07
N ASP A 108 15.07 14.88 -2.12
CA ASP A 108 15.80 15.51 -0.99
C ASP A 108 14.88 15.84 0.22
N HIS A 109 13.56 15.88 0.01
CA HIS A 109 12.56 16.15 1.04
C HIS A 109 11.84 14.89 1.54
N VAL A 110 12.26 13.71 1.07
CA VAL A 110 11.58 12.44 1.41
C VAL A 110 12.58 11.41 1.93
N THR A 111 12.26 10.81 3.07
CA THR A 111 13.03 9.69 3.59
C THR A 111 12.21 8.41 3.52
N GLY A 112 12.69 7.43 2.72
CA GLY A 112 12.13 6.09 2.66
C GLY A 112 12.67 5.20 3.78
N TYR A 113 11.79 4.62 4.57
CA TYR A 113 12.09 3.67 5.63
C TYR A 113 11.77 2.23 5.19
N ASP A 114 12.39 1.24 5.85
CA ASP A 114 12.15 -0.17 5.50
C ASP A 114 10.77 -0.66 5.96
N SER A 115 10.10 0.06 6.85
CA SER A 115 8.71 -0.21 7.26
C SER A 115 7.99 1.08 7.65
N GLY A 116 6.64 1.03 7.60
CA GLY A 116 5.79 2.13 8.10
C GLY A 116 6.03 2.42 9.57
N ALA A 117 6.26 1.39 10.38
CA ALA A 117 6.57 1.55 11.81
C ALA A 117 7.85 2.39 12.04
N LEU A 118 8.89 2.18 11.24
CA LEU A 118 10.12 2.99 11.32
C LEU A 118 9.88 4.43 10.89
N ALA A 119 9.03 4.68 9.89
CA ALA A 119 8.66 6.03 9.49
C ALA A 119 7.89 6.76 10.61
N VAL A 120 6.94 6.07 11.26
CA VAL A 120 6.19 6.63 12.39
C VAL A 120 7.11 6.88 13.62
N MET A 121 8.05 5.98 13.90
CA MET A 121 9.07 6.23 14.94
C MET A 121 9.91 7.48 14.62
N ALA A 122 10.27 7.70 13.36
CA ALA A 122 11.00 8.90 12.94
C ALA A 122 10.16 10.17 13.13
N LEU A 123 8.85 10.13 12.86
CA LEU A 123 7.93 11.22 13.15
C LEU A 123 7.85 11.53 14.66
N MET A 124 7.73 10.50 15.48
CA MET A 124 7.70 10.67 16.95
C MET A 124 9.00 11.30 17.49
N ASN A 125 10.13 11.02 16.87
CA ASN A 125 11.46 11.52 17.23
C ASN A 125 11.86 12.83 16.50
N ASP A 126 10.93 13.53 15.86
CA ASP A 126 11.15 14.79 15.13
C ASP A 126 12.21 14.70 14.00
N GLN A 127 12.39 13.50 13.43
CA GLN A 127 13.26 13.28 12.27
C GLN A 127 12.55 13.58 10.94
N VAL A 128 11.23 13.44 10.93
CA VAL A 128 10.35 13.84 9.82
C VAL A 128 9.15 14.63 10.39
N ASP A 129 8.53 15.47 9.56
CA ASP A 129 7.42 16.33 9.97
C ASP A 129 6.06 15.68 9.73
N ALA A 130 6.00 14.73 8.79
CA ALA A 130 4.81 13.98 8.41
C ALA A 130 5.19 12.58 7.90
N VAL A 131 4.22 11.65 7.92
CA VAL A 131 4.36 10.32 7.31
C VAL A 131 3.21 10.11 6.34
N VAL A 132 3.52 9.73 5.08
CA VAL A 132 2.54 9.32 4.08
C VAL A 132 2.50 7.80 4.02
N ILE A 133 1.33 7.22 4.23
CA ILE A 133 1.11 5.78 4.32
C ILE A 133 -0.37 5.44 4.07
N ASP A 134 -0.69 4.18 3.80
CA ASP A 134 -2.05 3.68 3.71
C ASP A 134 -2.87 3.92 4.97
N ASN A 135 -4.18 4.20 4.80
CA ASN A 135 -5.09 4.57 5.87
C ASN A 135 -5.22 3.50 6.96
N GLU A 136 -5.32 2.21 6.60
CA GLU A 136 -5.52 1.17 7.61
C GLU A 136 -4.30 0.98 8.53
N PRO A 137 -3.05 0.85 8.04
CA PRO A 137 -1.90 0.91 8.93
C PRO A 137 -1.77 2.26 9.66
N ALA A 138 -2.16 3.39 9.04
CA ALA A 138 -2.14 4.69 9.70
C ALA A 138 -3.05 4.72 10.93
N LYS A 139 -4.29 4.22 10.83
CA LYS A 139 -5.22 4.09 11.96
C LYS A 139 -4.61 3.28 13.10
N ALA A 140 -4.02 2.13 12.78
CA ALA A 140 -3.37 1.28 13.78
C ALA A 140 -2.18 1.99 14.48
N PHE A 141 -1.37 2.74 13.72
CA PHE A 141 -0.25 3.50 14.30
C PHE A 141 -0.73 4.65 15.19
N VAL A 142 -1.75 5.39 14.79
CA VAL A 142 -2.29 6.50 15.59
C VAL A 142 -2.98 5.98 16.85
N GLU A 143 -3.70 4.86 16.77
CA GLU A 143 -4.28 4.22 17.96
C GLU A 143 -3.22 3.75 18.97
N ALA A 144 -2.09 3.23 18.46
CA ALA A 144 -1.00 2.72 19.31
C ALA A 144 -0.07 3.82 19.86
N ASN A 145 -0.12 5.05 19.35
CA ASN A 145 0.84 6.11 19.70
C ASN A 145 0.10 7.44 19.98
N GLU A 146 -0.02 7.79 21.25
CA GLU A 146 -0.61 9.07 21.66
C GLU A 146 0.14 10.27 21.05
N GLY A 147 -0.60 11.33 20.73
CA GLY A 147 -0.05 12.58 20.18
C GLY A 147 0.16 12.56 18.67
N LEU A 148 -0.31 11.51 17.98
CA LEU A 148 -0.39 11.44 16.51
C LEU A 148 -1.84 11.61 16.05
N LYS A 149 -2.02 12.14 14.85
CA LYS A 149 -3.31 12.22 14.16
C LYS A 149 -3.14 11.98 12.66
N ILE A 150 -4.20 11.50 12.03
CA ILE A 150 -4.34 11.46 10.57
C ILE A 150 -4.98 12.78 10.14
N LEU A 151 -4.53 13.35 9.01
CA LEU A 151 -5.19 14.52 8.42
C LEU A 151 -6.53 14.11 7.78
N ASP A 152 -7.52 15.01 7.82
CA ASP A 152 -8.85 14.77 7.24
C ASP A 152 -8.85 14.74 5.70
N THR A 153 -7.76 15.21 5.06
CA THR A 153 -7.60 15.21 3.60
C THR A 153 -6.87 13.96 3.13
N GLU A 154 -7.46 13.25 2.18
CA GLU A 154 -6.84 12.11 1.51
C GLU A 154 -5.66 12.59 0.65
N PHE A 155 -4.56 11.83 0.66
CA PHE A 155 -3.39 12.10 -0.19
C PHE A 155 -3.59 11.52 -1.59
N ALA A 156 -3.98 10.25 -1.68
CA ALA A 156 -4.27 9.57 -2.95
C ALA A 156 -5.25 8.41 -2.72
N VAL A 157 -6.10 8.14 -3.71
CA VAL A 157 -6.98 6.96 -3.77
C VAL A 157 -6.42 5.99 -4.79
N GLU A 158 -6.31 4.72 -4.44
CA GLU A 158 -5.60 3.70 -5.20
C GLU A 158 -6.38 2.39 -5.26
N ASP A 159 -6.29 1.70 -6.39
CA ASP A 159 -6.84 0.36 -6.56
C ASP A 159 -5.77 -0.70 -6.32
N TYR A 160 -6.05 -1.66 -5.43
CA TYR A 160 -5.16 -2.76 -5.10
C TYR A 160 -5.42 -3.98 -5.98
N ALA A 161 -4.36 -4.55 -6.53
CA ALA A 161 -4.38 -5.76 -7.33
C ALA A 161 -3.34 -6.78 -6.85
N ILE A 162 -3.48 -8.01 -7.32
CA ILE A 162 -2.56 -9.11 -7.02
C ILE A 162 -1.49 -9.12 -8.10
N GLY A 163 -0.21 -9.01 -7.70
CA GLY A 163 0.92 -9.10 -8.61
C GLY A 163 1.32 -10.55 -8.88
N VAL A 164 1.60 -10.88 -10.14
CA VAL A 164 2.17 -12.15 -10.57
C VAL A 164 3.41 -11.91 -11.43
N ASP A 165 4.24 -12.92 -11.60
CA ASP A 165 5.42 -12.82 -12.48
C ASP A 165 5.01 -12.43 -13.91
N LYS A 166 5.84 -11.61 -14.54
CA LYS A 166 5.61 -11.08 -15.88
C LYS A 166 5.48 -12.19 -16.91
N GLY A 167 4.35 -12.21 -17.62
CA GLY A 167 4.05 -13.21 -18.64
C GLY A 167 3.45 -14.52 -18.11
N ASN A 168 3.22 -14.66 -16.80
CA ASN A 168 2.53 -15.83 -16.23
C ASN A 168 1.01 -15.69 -16.41
N THR A 169 0.57 -15.68 -17.67
CA THR A 169 -0.84 -15.49 -18.05
C THR A 169 -1.73 -16.61 -17.55
N GLN A 170 -1.21 -17.83 -17.43
CA GLN A 170 -2.00 -18.97 -16.95
C GLN A 170 -2.43 -18.77 -15.49
N LEU A 171 -1.52 -18.35 -14.62
CA LEU A 171 -1.84 -18.08 -13.22
C LEU A 171 -2.73 -16.84 -13.11
N LEU A 172 -2.43 -15.78 -13.88
CA LEU A 172 -3.21 -14.55 -13.89
C LEU A 172 -4.67 -14.81 -14.29
N ASP A 173 -4.90 -15.57 -15.34
CA ASP A 173 -6.25 -15.92 -15.81
C ASP A 173 -7.00 -16.75 -14.76
N ALA A 174 -6.32 -17.68 -14.09
CA ALA A 174 -6.91 -18.48 -13.01
C ALA A 174 -7.30 -17.60 -11.82
N ILE A 175 -6.40 -16.70 -11.37
CA ILE A 175 -6.67 -15.75 -10.29
C ILE A 175 -7.85 -14.85 -10.65
N ASN A 176 -7.87 -14.24 -11.85
CA ASN A 176 -8.94 -13.37 -12.30
C ASN A 176 -10.27 -14.10 -12.40
N GLY A 177 -10.27 -15.36 -12.87
CA GLY A 177 -11.46 -16.20 -12.90
C GLY A 177 -12.05 -16.42 -11.51
N ALA A 178 -11.21 -16.83 -10.55
CA ALA A 178 -11.62 -17.03 -9.16
C ALA A 178 -12.07 -15.69 -8.52
N LEU A 179 -11.32 -14.62 -8.71
CA LEU A 179 -11.60 -13.30 -8.16
C LEU A 179 -12.94 -12.75 -8.66
N LYS A 180 -13.23 -12.88 -9.95
CA LYS A 180 -14.50 -12.47 -10.56
C LYS A 180 -15.69 -13.17 -9.92
N GLU A 181 -15.59 -14.48 -9.65
CA GLU A 181 -16.66 -15.22 -9.00
C GLU A 181 -16.82 -14.79 -7.53
N LEU A 182 -15.71 -14.61 -6.79
CA LEU A 182 -15.72 -14.18 -5.40
C LEU A 182 -16.18 -12.73 -5.20
N ILE A 183 -15.99 -11.87 -6.21
CA ILE A 183 -16.57 -10.52 -6.24
C ILE A 183 -18.09 -10.64 -6.50
N ALA A 184 -18.50 -11.44 -7.48
CA ALA A 184 -19.90 -11.57 -7.85
C ALA A 184 -20.78 -12.16 -6.74
N ASP A 185 -20.24 -13.06 -5.92
CA ASP A 185 -20.96 -13.66 -4.79
C ASP A 185 -20.83 -12.86 -3.47
N GLY A 186 -20.09 -11.74 -3.48
CA GLY A 186 -19.94 -10.85 -2.33
C GLY A 186 -18.85 -11.28 -1.32
N THR A 187 -18.14 -12.39 -1.57
CA THR A 187 -17.09 -12.88 -0.67
C THR A 187 -15.97 -11.87 -0.48
N VAL A 188 -15.45 -11.29 -1.58
CA VAL A 188 -14.37 -10.29 -1.52
C VAL A 188 -14.80 -9.09 -0.71
N GLN A 189 -15.98 -8.52 -0.97
CA GLN A 189 -16.52 -7.37 -0.25
C GLN A 189 -16.70 -7.66 1.25
N SER A 190 -17.18 -8.85 1.57
CA SER A 190 -17.34 -9.28 2.96
C SER A 190 -16.01 -9.40 3.71
N ILE A 191 -14.95 -9.88 3.03
CA ILE A 191 -13.62 -10.00 3.61
C ILE A 191 -12.99 -8.60 3.75
N VAL A 192 -12.98 -7.83 2.66
CA VAL A 192 -12.37 -6.48 2.62
C VAL A 192 -13.03 -5.57 3.65
N GLY A 193 -14.35 -5.59 3.78
CA GLY A 193 -15.09 -4.77 4.75
C GLY A 193 -14.81 -5.07 6.22
N LYS A 194 -14.08 -6.15 6.56
CA LYS A 194 -13.58 -6.39 7.92
C LYS A 194 -12.35 -5.54 8.25
N TYR A 195 -11.62 -5.11 7.23
CA TYR A 195 -10.30 -4.46 7.35
C TYR A 195 -10.31 -3.04 6.80
N ILE A 196 -11.00 -2.81 5.70
CA ILE A 196 -11.13 -1.51 5.03
C ILE A 196 -12.60 -1.09 5.16
N THR A 197 -12.88 -0.19 6.09
CA THR A 197 -14.22 0.39 6.26
C THR A 197 -14.35 1.59 5.34
N ALA A 198 -15.33 1.55 4.41
CA ALA A 198 -15.73 2.75 3.70
C ALA A 198 -16.30 3.77 4.72
N GLU A 199 -15.72 4.95 4.78
CA GLU A 199 -16.29 6.09 5.52
C GLU A 199 -17.43 6.72 4.76
#